data_b24848c319af5363091e139a1deb0b4a
#
_entry.id   b24848c319af5363091e139a1deb0b4a
#
_cell.length_a   1.000
_cell.length_b   1.000
_cell.length_c   1.000
_cell.angle_alpha   90.00
_cell.angle_beta   90.00
_cell.angle_gamma   90.00
#
_symmetry.space_group_name_H-M   'P 1'
#
loop_
_entity.id
_entity.type
_entity.pdbx_description
1 polymer ?
#
loop_
_entity_poly.entity_id
_entity_poly.type
_entity_poly.pdbx_seq_one_letter_code
_entity_poly.pdbx_strand_id
1 'polypeptide(L)'
;ETDTEAYICYGRIIFMKEELRIDIVGLAGACSYALDCIEAELVNITNKHGKRVAYISVCMAEYWAIQGEALQDLAMCALLHDNALTQYISEELKKDSVIDLKKDLSEEKTNLHCIYGEKNITKLPFKTDVSNVILYHHEHADGTGPFQKKWNEIPLFARIIHLADIIDIIRNSIDSDDNSWDFMCQYLSQNKDSLFDSECVNAFLHVFTKESFMCLSDDSFETKLWEAIPREKLVFDWEMCKDVADFFAKIVDYKSSFTSRHSIGVAEKASMLAQYMGYDSITVQKTVSYTHLRAHETKANL
;
A
#
# COMPACT_ATOMS: atom_id res chain seq x y z
N GLU A 1 -8.53 -12.06 -23.24
CA GLU A 1 -9.24 -12.14 -24.52
C GLU A 1 -9.66 -10.72 -24.88
N THR A 2 -9.04 -10.16 -25.92
CA THR A 2 -9.30 -8.83 -26.45
C THR A 2 -10.39 -8.95 -27.50
N ASP A 3 -11.61 -8.57 -27.16
CA ASP A 3 -12.67 -8.38 -28.15
C ASP A 3 -12.52 -6.98 -28.77
N THR A 4 -11.86 -6.93 -29.92
CA THR A 4 -11.80 -5.71 -30.76
C THR A 4 -12.92 -5.80 -31.76
N GLU A 5 -14.10 -5.26 -31.48
CA GLU A 5 -15.16 -5.07 -32.47
C GLU A 5 -14.93 -3.73 -33.22
N ALA A 6 -14.64 -3.83 -34.49
CA ALA A 6 -14.55 -2.67 -35.39
C ALA A 6 -15.84 -2.53 -36.19
N TYR A 7 -16.53 -1.40 -36.07
CA TYR A 7 -17.70 -1.07 -36.89
C TYR A 7 -17.33 -0.02 -37.97
N ILE A 8 -17.69 -0.31 -39.21
CA ILE A 8 -17.54 0.64 -40.32
C ILE A 8 -18.87 1.38 -40.46
N CYS A 9 -18.91 2.66 -40.12
CA CYS A 9 -20.02 3.54 -40.39
C CYS A 9 -19.56 4.78 -41.18
N TYR A 10 -20.09 4.97 -42.35
CA TYR A 10 -19.84 6.12 -43.25
C TYR A 10 -18.37 6.40 -43.59
N GLY A 11 -17.58 5.35 -43.90
CA GLY A 11 -16.23 5.55 -44.44
C GLY A 11 -15.20 6.06 -43.43
N ARG A 12 -15.52 6.11 -42.13
CA ARG A 12 -14.57 6.32 -41.04
C ARG A 12 -14.46 5.05 -40.23
N ILE A 13 -13.23 4.55 -40.06
CA ILE A 13 -12.93 3.49 -39.09
C ILE A 13 -12.96 4.17 -37.73
N ILE A 14 -14.02 3.92 -36.98
CA ILE A 14 -14.10 4.31 -35.57
C ILE A 14 -13.44 3.16 -34.76
N PHE A 15 -12.19 3.35 -34.39
CA PHE A 15 -11.59 2.48 -33.40
C PHE A 15 -12.34 2.73 -32.09
N MET A 16 -13.04 1.71 -31.58
CA MET A 16 -13.55 1.75 -30.23
C MET A 16 -12.34 1.90 -29.31
N LYS A 17 -12.42 2.87 -28.40
CA LYS A 17 -11.40 3.11 -27.39
C LYS A 17 -11.33 1.83 -26.55
N GLU A 18 -10.23 1.08 -26.63
CA GLU A 18 -10.01 -0.08 -25.76
C GLU A 18 -10.12 0.41 -24.31
N GLU A 19 -11.15 -0.04 -23.62
CA GLU A 19 -11.30 0.20 -22.19
C GLU A 19 -10.37 -0.75 -21.43
N LEU A 20 -9.31 -0.21 -20.86
CA LEU A 20 -8.44 -1.00 -20.00
C LEU A 20 -9.08 -1.13 -18.62
N ARG A 21 -9.45 -2.35 -18.24
CA ARG A 21 -10.05 -2.66 -16.94
C ARG A 21 -9.01 -3.25 -16.02
N ILE A 22 -8.65 -2.53 -14.95
CA ILE A 22 -7.61 -2.91 -13.99
C ILE A 22 -8.23 -3.25 -12.64
N ASP A 23 -7.78 -4.35 -12.04
CA ASP A 23 -8.00 -4.67 -10.63
C ASP A 23 -6.98 -3.90 -9.78
N ILE A 24 -7.36 -2.71 -9.32
CA ILE A 24 -6.47 -1.84 -8.53
C ILE A 24 -6.12 -2.43 -7.17
N VAL A 25 -7.04 -3.20 -6.55
CA VAL A 25 -6.80 -3.86 -5.27
C VAL A 25 -5.78 -4.98 -5.42
N GLY A 26 -5.90 -5.80 -6.48
CA GLY A 26 -4.89 -6.82 -6.79
C GLY A 26 -3.52 -6.21 -7.04
N LEU A 27 -3.50 -5.04 -7.67
CA LEU A 27 -2.29 -4.27 -7.93
C LEU A 27 -1.67 -3.74 -6.61
N ALA A 28 -2.48 -3.17 -5.71
CA ALA A 28 -2.05 -2.75 -4.37
C ALA A 28 -1.49 -3.92 -3.55
N GLY A 29 -2.11 -5.10 -3.65
CA GLY A 29 -1.61 -6.32 -3.00
C GLY A 29 -0.26 -6.80 -3.55
N ALA A 30 0.00 -6.63 -4.84
CA ALA A 30 1.31 -6.91 -5.44
C ALA A 30 2.37 -5.91 -4.97
N CYS A 31 2.01 -4.62 -4.83
CA CYS A 31 2.86 -3.60 -4.21
C CYS A 31 3.21 -3.94 -2.77
N SER A 32 2.22 -4.25 -1.97
CA SER A 32 2.39 -4.62 -0.56
C SER A 32 3.39 -5.78 -0.43
N TYR A 33 3.31 -6.79 -1.29
CA TYR A 33 4.30 -7.88 -1.29
C TYR A 33 5.72 -7.40 -1.59
N ALA A 34 5.88 -6.47 -2.54
CA ALA A 34 7.19 -5.90 -2.85
C ALA A 34 7.75 -5.06 -1.68
N LEU A 35 6.89 -4.32 -0.98
CA LEU A 35 7.25 -3.59 0.24
C LEU A 35 7.65 -4.56 1.35
N ASP A 36 6.86 -5.57 1.65
CA ASP A 36 7.14 -6.59 2.67
C ASP A 36 8.53 -7.25 2.46
N CYS A 37 8.91 -7.53 1.19
CA CYS A 37 10.24 -8.09 0.89
C CYS A 37 11.38 -7.14 1.22
N ILE A 38 11.16 -5.83 1.09
CA ILE A 38 12.17 -4.81 1.38
C ILE A 38 12.25 -4.57 2.89
N GLU A 39 11.11 -4.51 3.57
CA GLU A 39 11.01 -4.34 5.01
C GLU A 39 11.63 -5.54 5.75
N ALA A 40 11.42 -6.76 5.27
CA ALA A 40 12.05 -7.95 5.81
C ALA A 40 13.59 -7.90 5.75
N GLU A 41 14.15 -7.33 4.67
CA GLU A 41 15.61 -7.16 4.53
C GLU A 41 16.16 -6.03 5.44
N LEU A 42 15.39 -4.95 5.64
CA LEU A 42 15.88 -3.73 6.28
C LEU A 42 15.55 -3.63 7.78
N VAL A 43 14.34 -4.01 8.17
CA VAL A 43 13.82 -3.82 9.53
C VAL A 43 13.39 -5.12 10.22
N ASN A 44 13.62 -6.25 9.57
CA ASN A 44 13.34 -7.58 10.11
C ASN A 44 11.86 -7.84 10.42
N ILE A 45 10.96 -7.19 9.68
CA ILE A 45 9.51 -7.41 9.72
C ILE A 45 9.20 -8.71 8.97
N THR A 46 8.20 -9.46 9.42
CA THR A 46 7.83 -10.74 8.78
C THR A 46 7.13 -10.52 7.44
N ASN A 47 7.37 -11.43 6.49
CA ASN A 47 6.65 -11.45 5.21
C ASN A 47 5.13 -11.34 5.41
N LYS A 48 4.45 -10.66 4.48
CA LYS A 48 2.99 -10.42 4.45
C LYS A 48 2.47 -9.47 5.55
N HIS A 49 3.32 -8.62 6.10
CA HIS A 49 2.93 -7.62 7.08
C HIS A 49 1.77 -6.74 6.57
N GLY A 50 1.96 -6.05 5.46
CA GLY A 50 0.91 -5.17 4.90
C GLY A 50 -0.40 -5.89 4.60
N LYS A 51 -0.35 -7.17 4.20
CA LYS A 51 -1.57 -7.98 3.99
C LYS A 51 -2.26 -8.34 5.31
N ARG A 52 -1.52 -8.60 6.40
CA ARG A 52 -2.14 -8.84 7.72
C ARG A 52 -2.75 -7.58 8.30
N VAL A 53 -2.04 -6.44 8.17
CA VAL A 53 -2.59 -5.13 8.54
C VAL A 53 -3.89 -4.86 7.78
N ALA A 54 -3.93 -5.12 6.47
CA ALA A 54 -5.14 -4.98 5.67
C ALA A 54 -6.25 -5.96 6.12
N TYR A 55 -5.92 -7.21 6.41
CA TYR A 55 -6.90 -8.20 6.87
C TYR A 55 -7.52 -7.79 8.22
N ILE A 56 -6.69 -7.39 9.18
CA ILE A 56 -7.18 -6.93 10.50
C ILE A 56 -8.07 -5.70 10.32
N SER A 57 -7.64 -4.72 9.49
CA SER A 57 -8.40 -3.50 9.21
C SER A 57 -9.75 -3.79 8.56
N VAL A 58 -9.79 -4.69 7.57
CA VAL A 58 -11.02 -5.11 6.87
C VAL A 58 -11.98 -5.83 7.83
N CYS A 59 -11.47 -6.71 8.69
CA CYS A 59 -12.30 -7.35 9.71
C CYS A 59 -12.86 -6.32 10.70
N MET A 60 -12.05 -5.38 11.19
CA MET A 60 -12.51 -4.33 12.10
C MET A 60 -13.55 -3.42 11.48
N ALA A 61 -13.51 -3.20 10.16
CA ALA A 61 -14.45 -2.37 9.43
C ALA A 61 -15.92 -2.83 9.59
N GLU A 62 -16.14 -4.11 9.87
CA GLU A 62 -17.46 -4.67 10.15
C GLU A 62 -18.16 -3.97 11.34
N TYR A 63 -17.40 -3.57 12.35
CA TYR A 63 -17.91 -2.89 13.53
C TYR A 63 -18.66 -1.58 13.20
N TRP A 64 -18.21 -0.86 12.17
CA TRP A 64 -18.83 0.37 11.68
C TRP A 64 -19.70 0.15 10.43
N ALA A 65 -19.94 -1.09 10.03
CA ALA A 65 -20.65 -1.45 8.80
C ALA A 65 -20.04 -0.79 7.54
N ILE A 66 -18.71 -0.61 7.50
CA ILE A 66 -18.00 -0.09 6.34
C ILE A 66 -18.02 -1.15 5.24
N GLN A 67 -18.53 -0.81 4.06
CA GLN A 67 -18.73 -1.73 2.94
C GLN A 67 -18.43 -1.03 1.60
N GLY A 68 -18.45 -1.81 0.51
CA GLY A 68 -18.33 -1.28 -0.86
C GLY A 68 -17.03 -0.53 -1.10
N GLU A 69 -17.12 0.64 -1.72
CA GLU A 69 -15.96 1.47 -2.10
C GLU A 69 -15.13 1.90 -0.88
N ALA A 70 -15.77 2.23 0.24
CA ALA A 70 -15.07 2.63 1.46
C ALA A 70 -14.24 1.47 2.06
N LEU A 71 -14.75 0.23 2.00
CA LEU A 71 -14.00 -0.95 2.44
C LEU A 71 -12.81 -1.24 1.51
N GLN A 72 -13.02 -1.07 0.20
CA GLN A 72 -11.95 -1.18 -0.78
C GLN A 72 -10.84 -0.17 -0.52
N ASP A 73 -11.20 1.10 -0.28
CA ASP A 73 -10.24 2.16 -0.02
C ASP A 73 -9.48 1.97 1.30
N LEU A 74 -10.16 1.53 2.36
CA LEU A 74 -9.51 1.15 3.62
C LEU A 74 -8.48 0.03 3.40
N ALA A 75 -8.85 -1.02 2.66
CA ALA A 75 -7.95 -2.12 2.36
C ALA A 75 -6.73 -1.67 1.55
N MET A 76 -6.93 -0.79 0.55
CA MET A 76 -5.84 -0.21 -0.23
C MET A 76 -4.92 0.66 0.63
N CYS A 77 -5.46 1.51 1.50
CA CYS A 77 -4.67 2.30 2.43
C CYS A 77 -3.84 1.40 3.37
N ALA A 78 -4.45 0.35 3.91
CA ALA A 78 -3.78 -0.60 4.80
C ALA A 78 -2.67 -1.41 4.10
N LEU A 79 -2.91 -1.86 2.84
CA LEU A 79 -1.90 -2.53 2.02
C LEU A 79 -0.70 -1.63 1.69
N LEU A 80 -0.90 -0.33 1.67
CA LEU A 80 0.06 0.67 1.20
C LEU A 80 0.47 1.67 2.30
N HIS A 81 0.19 1.38 3.59
CA HIS A 81 0.45 2.34 4.66
C HIS A 81 1.92 2.75 4.73
N ASP A 82 2.84 1.84 4.49
CA ASP A 82 4.30 2.05 4.47
C ASP A 82 4.88 2.22 3.06
N ASN A 83 4.08 2.68 2.10
CA ASN A 83 4.48 2.79 0.69
C ASN A 83 5.72 3.66 0.43
N ALA A 84 6.13 4.48 1.37
CA ALA A 84 7.29 5.35 1.27
C ALA A 84 8.43 5.01 2.24
N LEU A 85 8.34 3.91 3.00
CA LEU A 85 9.37 3.52 3.96
C LEU A 85 10.72 3.29 3.25
N THR A 86 10.71 2.62 2.11
CA THR A 86 11.90 2.40 1.28
C THR A 86 12.50 3.69 0.73
N GLN A 87 11.64 4.65 0.35
CA GLN A 87 12.07 5.98 -0.06
C GLN A 87 12.81 6.67 1.07
N TYR A 88 12.20 6.71 2.24
CA TYR A 88 12.76 7.31 3.44
C TYR A 88 14.14 6.71 3.78
N ILE A 89 14.23 5.39 3.87
CA ILE A 89 15.48 4.68 4.18
C ILE A 89 16.57 5.00 3.14
N SER A 90 16.23 4.97 1.85
CA SER A 90 17.18 5.28 0.78
C SER A 90 17.69 6.72 0.80
N GLU A 91 16.86 7.68 1.20
CA GLU A 91 17.24 9.09 1.30
C GLU A 91 18.12 9.36 2.54
N GLU A 92 17.82 8.71 3.66
CA GLU A 92 18.65 8.79 4.88
C GLU A 92 20.02 8.09 4.69
N LEU A 93 20.03 6.90 4.08
CA LEU A 93 21.29 6.19 3.74
C LEU A 93 22.24 6.99 2.84
N LYS A 94 21.71 7.94 2.06
CA LYS A 94 22.54 8.83 1.24
C LYS A 94 23.18 9.96 2.03
N LYS A 95 22.64 10.31 3.20
CA LYS A 95 23.09 11.43 4.02
C LYS A 95 24.23 11.03 4.97
N ASP A 96 24.19 9.79 5.50
CA ASP A 96 25.15 9.32 6.50
C ASP A 96 25.82 8.01 6.07
N SER A 97 27.14 7.96 6.15
CA SER A 97 27.95 6.78 5.74
C SER A 97 27.92 5.61 6.75
N VAL A 98 27.29 5.78 7.91
CA VAL A 98 27.11 4.74 8.93
C VAL A 98 25.75 4.93 9.61
N ILE A 99 24.75 4.14 9.22
CA ILE A 99 23.43 4.16 9.86
C ILE A 99 23.29 2.91 10.71
N ASP A 100 23.06 3.09 12.00
CA ASP A 100 22.47 2.07 12.86
C ASP A 100 20.95 2.15 12.69
N LEU A 101 20.42 1.39 11.72
CA LEU A 101 18.98 1.36 11.37
C LEU A 101 18.08 1.11 12.58
N LYS A 102 18.57 0.36 13.60
CA LYS A 102 17.80 0.10 14.83
C LYS A 102 17.72 1.31 15.76
N LYS A 103 18.68 2.24 15.67
CA LYS A 103 18.76 3.42 16.53
C LYS A 103 18.20 4.67 15.86
N ASP A 104 18.21 4.71 14.54
CA ASP A 104 17.80 5.88 13.73
C ASP A 104 16.32 5.85 13.32
N LEU A 105 15.58 4.78 13.59
CA LEU A 105 14.10 4.72 13.54
C LEU A 105 13.51 5.36 14.81
N SER A 106 14.14 6.41 15.36
CA SER A 106 13.57 7.21 16.43
C SER A 106 12.30 7.95 15.94
N GLU A 107 11.33 8.13 16.83
CA GLU A 107 10.00 8.71 16.56
C GLU A 107 10.03 10.01 15.72
N GLU A 108 11.05 10.86 15.86
CA GLU A 108 11.21 12.10 15.07
C GLU A 108 11.47 11.87 13.58
N LYS A 109 12.06 10.73 13.20
CA LYS A 109 12.41 10.44 11.80
C LYS A 109 11.33 9.64 11.07
N THR A 110 10.47 8.93 11.79
CA THR A 110 9.37 8.14 11.22
C THR A 110 8.32 8.99 10.49
N ASN A 111 8.20 10.27 10.83
CA ASN A 111 7.22 11.18 10.23
C ASN A 111 7.40 11.38 8.71
N LEU A 112 8.64 11.26 8.20
CA LEU A 112 8.92 11.53 6.78
C LEU A 112 8.31 10.47 5.85
N HIS A 113 8.27 9.18 6.24
CA HIS A 113 7.62 8.18 5.39
C HIS A 113 6.11 8.39 5.33
N CYS A 114 5.47 8.87 6.41
CA CYS A 114 4.05 9.23 6.41
C CYS A 114 3.77 10.39 5.44
N ILE A 115 4.62 11.44 5.45
CA ILE A 115 4.48 12.60 4.56
C ILE A 115 4.67 12.20 3.09
N TYR A 116 5.71 11.42 2.80
CA TYR A 116 5.95 10.94 1.44
C TYR A 116 4.88 9.94 0.99
N GLY A 117 4.45 9.05 1.88
CA GLY A 117 3.41 8.06 1.63
C GLY A 117 2.08 8.70 1.28
N GLU A 118 1.64 9.67 2.06
CA GLU A 118 0.43 10.46 1.77
C GLU A 118 0.49 11.11 0.39
N LYS A 119 1.62 11.74 0.07
CA LYS A 119 1.83 12.34 -1.25
C LYS A 119 1.84 11.31 -2.38
N ASN A 120 2.39 10.14 -2.16
CA ASN A 120 2.47 9.10 -3.18
C ASN A 120 1.09 8.57 -3.55
N ILE A 121 0.21 8.34 -2.57
CA ILE A 121 -1.13 7.76 -2.80
C ILE A 121 -2.10 8.71 -3.50
N THR A 122 -1.85 10.01 -3.55
CA THR A 122 -2.73 10.99 -4.22
C THR A 122 -2.98 10.69 -5.70
N LYS A 123 -2.14 9.89 -6.32
CA LYS A 123 -2.24 9.47 -7.72
C LYS A 123 -3.07 8.20 -7.91
N LEU A 124 -3.44 7.53 -6.85
CA LEU A 124 -4.25 6.32 -6.91
C LEU A 124 -5.74 6.66 -6.97
N PRO A 125 -6.54 5.86 -7.67
CA PRO A 125 -7.96 6.15 -7.90
C PRO A 125 -8.84 5.71 -6.73
N PHE A 126 -8.65 6.32 -5.56
CA PHE A 126 -9.55 6.14 -4.42
C PHE A 126 -10.93 6.70 -4.73
N LYS A 127 -11.96 6.12 -4.13
CA LYS A 127 -13.37 6.44 -4.34
C LYS A 127 -13.95 7.30 -3.23
N THR A 128 -13.37 7.22 -2.04
CA THR A 128 -13.74 7.99 -0.87
C THR A 128 -12.62 8.96 -0.50
N ASP A 129 -12.88 9.87 0.44
CA ASP A 129 -11.84 10.75 0.97
C ASP A 129 -10.92 9.96 1.90
N VAL A 130 -9.68 9.73 1.44
CA VAL A 130 -8.60 9.09 2.19
C VAL A 130 -7.53 10.10 2.64
N SER A 131 -7.82 11.39 2.58
CA SER A 131 -6.89 12.44 2.97
C SER A 131 -6.43 12.27 4.42
N ASN A 132 -5.12 12.36 4.62
CA ASN A 132 -4.45 12.20 5.89
C ASN A 132 -4.55 10.78 6.51
N VAL A 133 -5.00 9.79 5.80
CA VAL A 133 -5.02 8.40 6.32
C VAL A 133 -3.60 7.89 6.47
N ILE A 134 -2.78 8.00 5.42
CA ILE A 134 -1.37 7.59 5.47
C ILE A 134 -0.55 8.58 6.31
N LEU A 135 -0.88 9.86 6.25
CA LEU A 135 -0.16 10.87 7.04
C LEU A 135 -0.25 10.61 8.55
N TYR A 136 -1.41 10.17 9.05
CA TYR A 136 -1.67 10.06 10.48
C TYR A 136 -1.76 8.62 11.00
N HIS A 137 -1.30 7.62 10.23
CA HIS A 137 -1.39 6.22 10.66
C HIS A 137 -0.46 5.85 11.84
N HIS A 138 0.43 6.74 12.27
CA HIS A 138 1.22 6.59 13.51
C HIS A 138 0.81 7.56 14.62
N GLU A 139 -0.32 8.27 14.47
CA GLU A 139 -0.81 9.15 15.50
C GLU A 139 -1.40 8.40 16.69
N HIS A 140 -1.16 8.93 17.89
CA HIS A 140 -1.71 8.41 19.13
C HIS A 140 -3.03 9.10 19.50
N ALA A 141 -3.95 8.38 20.13
CA ALA A 141 -5.26 8.91 20.49
C ALA A 141 -5.20 10.10 21.42
N ASP A 142 -4.19 10.16 22.30
CA ASP A 142 -3.98 11.23 23.28
C ASP A 142 -3.26 12.48 22.71
N GLY A 143 -2.78 12.43 21.47
CA GLY A 143 -2.06 13.50 20.82
C GLY A 143 -0.55 13.52 21.11
N THR A 144 0.01 12.44 21.61
CA THR A 144 1.47 12.29 21.78
C THR A 144 2.17 11.73 20.54
N GLY A 145 1.42 11.45 19.48
CA GLY A 145 1.95 10.95 18.21
C GLY A 145 2.76 11.99 17.42
N PRO A 146 3.30 11.57 16.27
CA PRO A 146 4.28 12.35 15.50
C PRO A 146 3.83 13.74 15.07
N PHE A 147 2.55 13.90 14.73
CA PHE A 147 1.97 15.17 14.27
C PHE A 147 1.10 15.84 15.35
N GLN A 148 1.07 15.28 16.57
CA GLN A 148 0.37 15.77 17.74
C GLN A 148 -1.15 15.99 17.52
N LYS A 149 -1.76 15.09 16.71
CA LYS A 149 -3.20 15.07 16.46
C LYS A 149 -3.91 14.21 17.50
N LYS A 150 -5.06 14.70 17.98
CA LYS A 150 -5.92 13.93 18.89
C LYS A 150 -6.88 13.05 18.09
N TRP A 151 -7.43 12.04 18.73
CA TRP A 151 -8.30 11.03 18.11
C TRP A 151 -9.39 11.61 17.19
N ASN A 152 -9.99 12.73 17.55
CA ASN A 152 -11.05 13.39 16.78
C ASN A 152 -10.54 14.17 15.54
N GLU A 153 -9.23 14.39 15.42
CA GLU A 153 -8.57 15.01 14.27
C GLU A 153 -7.99 13.95 13.32
N ILE A 154 -7.90 12.68 13.78
CA ILE A 154 -7.32 11.57 13.03
C ILE A 154 -8.44 10.85 12.27
N PRO A 155 -8.35 10.67 10.94
CA PRO A 155 -9.32 9.89 10.18
C PRO A 155 -9.54 8.49 10.76
N LEU A 156 -10.77 7.98 10.72
CA LEU A 156 -11.08 6.65 11.24
C LEU A 156 -10.19 5.57 10.61
N PHE A 157 -9.95 5.62 9.31
CA PHE A 157 -9.10 4.65 8.61
C PHE A 157 -7.66 4.67 9.16
N ALA A 158 -7.10 5.85 9.44
CA ALA A 158 -5.77 5.96 10.05
C ALA A 158 -5.72 5.32 11.44
N ARG A 159 -6.76 5.52 12.28
CA ARG A 159 -6.86 4.90 13.62
C ARG A 159 -6.99 3.38 13.56
N ILE A 160 -7.76 2.88 12.59
CA ILE A 160 -7.90 1.43 12.33
C ILE A 160 -6.55 0.84 11.91
N ILE A 161 -5.88 1.47 10.94
CA ILE A 161 -4.59 1.02 10.41
C ILE A 161 -3.52 1.06 11.50
N HIS A 162 -3.45 2.14 12.30
CA HIS A 162 -2.53 2.24 13.43
C HIS A 162 -2.65 1.05 14.39
N LEU A 163 -3.87 0.73 14.80
CA LEU A 163 -4.11 -0.39 15.70
C LEU A 163 -3.75 -1.73 15.05
N ALA A 164 -4.11 -1.93 13.78
CA ALA A 164 -3.84 -3.16 13.05
C ALA A 164 -2.33 -3.39 12.84
N ASP A 165 -1.58 -2.34 12.54
CA ASP A 165 -0.14 -2.33 12.38
C ASP A 165 0.55 -2.76 13.69
N ILE A 166 0.26 -2.10 14.80
CA ILE A 166 0.83 -2.43 16.10
C ILE A 166 0.47 -3.85 16.54
N ILE A 167 -0.76 -4.31 16.28
CA ILE A 167 -1.15 -5.70 16.56
C ILE A 167 -0.26 -6.69 15.78
N ASP A 168 0.01 -6.45 14.50
CA ASP A 168 0.84 -7.36 13.72
C ASP A 168 2.31 -7.32 14.16
N ILE A 169 2.85 -6.14 14.46
CA ILE A 169 4.22 -5.98 14.99
C ILE A 169 4.39 -6.74 16.31
N ILE A 170 3.47 -6.55 17.26
CA ILE A 170 3.55 -7.21 18.58
C ILE A 170 3.39 -8.72 18.41
N ARG A 171 2.40 -9.17 17.62
CA ARG A 171 2.19 -10.59 17.35
C ARG A 171 3.44 -11.27 16.80
N ASN A 172 4.20 -10.60 15.94
CA ASN A 172 5.45 -11.12 15.40
C ASN A 172 6.62 -11.11 16.40
N SER A 173 6.52 -10.30 17.45
CA SER A 173 7.56 -10.13 18.47
C SER A 173 7.39 -11.06 19.68
N ILE A 174 6.21 -11.68 19.82
CA ILE A 174 5.89 -12.62 20.90
C ILE A 174 5.85 -14.06 20.37
N ASP A 175 6.15 -15.02 21.22
CA ASP A 175 5.98 -16.43 20.89
C ASP A 175 4.50 -16.72 20.61
N SER A 176 4.24 -17.43 19.52
CA SER A 176 2.87 -17.83 19.12
C SER A 176 2.41 -19.00 20.00
N ASP A 177 2.20 -18.72 21.29
CA ASP A 177 1.74 -19.66 22.28
C ASP A 177 0.28 -19.36 22.72
N ASP A 178 -0.23 -20.20 23.62
CA ASP A 178 -1.59 -20.06 24.16
C ASP A 178 -1.85 -18.75 24.90
N ASN A 179 -0.81 -18.04 25.32
CA ASN A 179 -0.88 -16.81 26.12
C ASN A 179 -0.84 -15.54 25.24
N SER A 180 -0.48 -15.67 23.96
CA SER A 180 -0.32 -14.51 23.05
C SER A 180 -1.59 -13.68 22.91
N TRP A 181 -2.77 -14.31 22.88
CA TRP A 181 -4.05 -13.64 22.85
C TRP A 181 -4.34 -12.85 24.14
N ASP A 182 -4.12 -13.48 25.31
CA ASP A 182 -4.35 -12.82 26.60
C ASP A 182 -3.39 -11.64 26.79
N PHE A 183 -2.14 -11.79 26.37
CA PHE A 183 -1.18 -10.70 26.33
C PHE A 183 -1.66 -9.56 25.43
N MET A 184 -2.13 -9.86 24.20
CA MET A 184 -2.64 -8.85 23.29
C MET A 184 -3.84 -8.10 23.89
N CYS A 185 -4.81 -8.81 24.45
CA CYS A 185 -5.97 -8.20 25.09
C CYS A 185 -5.56 -7.27 26.26
N GLN A 186 -4.59 -7.70 27.08
CA GLN A 186 -4.07 -6.90 28.17
C GLN A 186 -3.35 -5.65 27.65
N TYR A 187 -2.48 -5.80 26.65
CA TYR A 187 -1.74 -4.69 26.05
C TYR A 187 -2.68 -3.64 25.47
N LEU A 188 -3.68 -4.06 24.70
CA LEU A 188 -4.68 -3.15 24.10
C LEU A 188 -5.49 -2.42 25.19
N SER A 189 -5.88 -3.13 26.25
CA SER A 189 -6.64 -2.54 27.36
C SER A 189 -5.83 -1.50 28.14
N GLN A 190 -4.53 -1.72 28.32
CA GLN A 190 -3.64 -0.80 29.03
C GLN A 190 -3.31 0.46 28.22
N ASN A 191 -3.32 0.37 26.89
CA ASN A 191 -2.99 1.47 25.99
C ASN A 191 -4.21 2.13 25.33
N LYS A 192 -5.40 1.76 25.79
CA LYS A 192 -6.67 2.36 25.37
C LYS A 192 -6.73 3.82 25.81
N ASP A 193 -7.23 4.70 24.94
CA ASP A 193 -7.33 6.16 25.13
C ASP A 193 -5.97 6.89 25.28
N SER A 194 -4.85 6.15 25.15
CA SER A 194 -3.51 6.73 25.06
C SER A 194 -2.94 6.50 23.64
N LEU A 195 -2.39 5.33 23.38
CA LEU A 195 -1.91 4.98 22.03
C LEU A 195 -3.09 4.77 21.06
N PHE A 196 -4.13 4.07 21.50
CA PHE A 196 -5.22 3.61 20.65
C PHE A 196 -6.55 4.29 20.97
N ASP A 197 -7.29 4.59 19.93
CA ASP A 197 -8.70 4.97 20.06
C ASP A 197 -9.49 3.82 20.69
N SER A 198 -10.29 4.16 21.71
CA SER A 198 -11.10 3.19 22.44
C SER A 198 -12.13 2.46 21.58
N GLU A 199 -12.69 3.10 20.55
CA GLU A 199 -13.61 2.45 19.61
C GLU A 199 -12.88 1.42 18.75
N CYS A 200 -11.66 1.72 18.29
CA CYS A 200 -10.85 0.78 17.52
C CYS A 200 -10.48 -0.45 18.35
N VAL A 201 -10.09 -0.27 19.62
CA VAL A 201 -9.84 -1.40 20.53
C VAL A 201 -11.11 -2.25 20.71
N ASN A 202 -12.25 -1.60 20.96
CA ASN A 202 -13.52 -2.32 21.08
C ASN A 202 -13.90 -3.09 19.82
N ALA A 203 -13.69 -2.49 18.64
CA ALA A 203 -13.95 -3.13 17.36
C ALA A 203 -13.08 -4.39 17.17
N PHE A 204 -11.78 -4.30 17.45
CA PHE A 204 -10.90 -5.46 17.39
C PHE A 204 -11.35 -6.58 18.31
N LEU A 205 -11.61 -6.29 19.60
CA LEU A 205 -12.05 -7.27 20.57
C LEU A 205 -13.47 -7.82 20.31
N HIS A 206 -14.29 -7.10 19.53
CA HIS A 206 -15.61 -7.58 19.11
C HIS A 206 -15.51 -8.60 17.96
N VAL A 207 -14.60 -8.36 17.00
CA VAL A 207 -14.49 -9.13 15.76
C VAL A 207 -13.52 -10.31 15.90
N PHE A 208 -12.43 -10.14 16.65
CA PHE A 208 -11.43 -11.19 16.83
C PHE A 208 -11.68 -12.03 18.07
N THR A 209 -11.53 -13.34 17.90
CA THR A 209 -11.43 -14.32 18.98
C THR A 209 -9.99 -14.85 19.05
N LYS A 210 -9.68 -15.61 20.10
CA LYS A 210 -8.36 -16.30 20.21
C LYS A 210 -8.06 -17.11 18.94
N GLU A 211 -9.04 -17.87 18.46
CA GLU A 211 -8.89 -18.74 17.27
C GLU A 211 -8.59 -17.92 16.01
N SER A 212 -9.36 -16.84 15.75
CA SER A 212 -9.14 -15.99 14.57
C SER A 212 -7.83 -15.21 14.66
N PHE A 213 -7.39 -14.81 15.85
CA PHE A 213 -6.10 -14.19 16.07
C PHE A 213 -4.94 -15.17 15.79
N MET A 214 -5.04 -16.41 16.25
CA MET A 214 -4.03 -17.44 15.96
C MET A 214 -3.94 -17.77 14.48
N CYS A 215 -5.04 -17.71 13.71
CA CYS A 215 -5.05 -17.91 12.26
C CYS A 215 -4.24 -16.83 11.48
N LEU A 216 -3.89 -15.70 12.08
CA LEU A 216 -2.98 -14.73 11.46
C LEU A 216 -1.57 -15.29 11.24
N SER A 217 -1.22 -16.40 11.87
CA SER A 217 0.09 -17.06 11.74
C SER A 217 0.15 -18.05 10.55
N ASP A 218 -0.98 -18.41 9.99
CA ASP A 218 -1.06 -19.26 8.79
C ASP A 218 -1.47 -18.44 7.55
N ASP A 219 -1.37 -19.04 6.36
CA ASP A 219 -1.66 -18.35 5.11
C ASP A 219 -3.17 -18.24 4.80
N SER A 220 -4.05 -18.78 5.63
CA SER A 220 -5.50 -18.79 5.40
C SER A 220 -6.12 -17.40 5.45
N PHE A 221 -5.54 -16.47 6.22
CA PHE A 221 -6.01 -15.09 6.29
C PHE A 221 -5.97 -14.40 4.92
N GLU A 222 -4.98 -14.72 4.08
CA GLU A 222 -4.82 -14.06 2.78
C GLU A 222 -6.00 -14.37 1.85
N THR A 223 -6.48 -15.62 1.81
CA THR A 223 -7.66 -15.97 1.04
C THR A 223 -8.89 -15.22 1.55
N LYS A 224 -9.09 -15.17 2.87
CA LYS A 224 -10.20 -14.44 3.49
C LYS A 224 -10.14 -12.94 3.22
N LEU A 225 -8.93 -12.34 3.23
CA LEU A 225 -8.74 -10.94 2.86
C LEU A 225 -9.27 -10.66 1.46
N TRP A 226 -8.86 -11.47 0.47
CA TRP A 226 -9.25 -11.24 -0.93
C TRP A 226 -10.72 -11.55 -1.20
N GLU A 227 -11.36 -12.41 -0.41
CA GLU A 227 -12.79 -12.69 -0.48
C GLU A 227 -13.63 -11.56 0.15
N ALA A 228 -13.12 -10.89 1.19
CA ALA A 228 -13.83 -9.84 1.92
C ALA A 228 -13.80 -8.49 1.18
N ILE A 229 -12.75 -8.20 0.40
CA ILE A 229 -12.63 -6.91 -0.28
C ILE A 229 -13.45 -6.91 -1.58
N PRO A 230 -14.35 -5.92 -1.79
CA PRO A 230 -14.98 -5.73 -3.09
C PRO A 230 -13.93 -5.44 -4.16
N ARG A 231 -13.94 -6.22 -5.26
CA ARG A 231 -12.93 -6.11 -6.33
C ARG A 231 -13.60 -5.69 -7.63
N GLU A 232 -13.94 -4.43 -7.73
CA GLU A 232 -14.44 -3.87 -8.97
C GLU A 232 -13.27 -3.49 -9.88
N LYS A 233 -13.34 -3.95 -11.14
CA LYS A 233 -12.39 -3.54 -12.16
C LYS A 233 -12.73 -2.13 -12.62
N LEU A 234 -11.82 -1.20 -12.38
CA LEU A 234 -11.98 0.17 -12.82
C LEU A 234 -11.55 0.32 -14.28
N VAL A 235 -12.30 1.15 -15.02
CA VAL A 235 -11.91 1.57 -16.36
C VAL A 235 -10.85 2.66 -16.26
N PHE A 236 -9.67 2.39 -16.79
CA PHE A 236 -8.53 3.29 -16.75
C PHE A 236 -8.37 3.99 -18.11
N ASP A 237 -8.20 5.30 -18.09
CA ASP A 237 -7.58 6.01 -19.19
C ASP A 237 -6.04 5.92 -19.08
N TRP A 238 -5.36 6.46 -20.10
CA TRP A 238 -3.90 6.37 -20.15
C TRP A 238 -3.18 7.22 -19.11
N GLU A 239 -3.79 8.30 -18.64
CA GLU A 239 -3.23 9.14 -17.58
C GLU A 239 -3.27 8.39 -16.24
N MET A 240 -4.39 7.77 -15.91
CA MET A 240 -4.51 6.90 -14.75
C MET A 240 -3.54 5.71 -14.80
N CYS A 241 -3.39 5.08 -15.98
CA CYS A 241 -2.42 3.99 -16.15
C CYS A 241 -0.99 4.45 -15.87
N LYS A 242 -0.64 5.64 -16.36
CA LYS A 242 0.67 6.24 -16.11
C LYS A 242 0.88 6.55 -14.64
N ASP A 243 -0.08 7.17 -13.98
CA ASP A 243 0.02 7.54 -12.56
C ASP A 243 0.19 6.31 -11.67
N VAL A 244 -0.54 5.24 -11.95
CA VAL A 244 -0.41 3.96 -11.26
C VAL A 244 0.95 3.31 -11.57
N ALA A 245 1.40 3.32 -12.83
CA ALA A 245 2.72 2.80 -13.21
C ALA A 245 3.87 3.58 -12.53
N ASP A 246 3.76 4.91 -12.49
CA ASP A 246 4.73 5.78 -11.80
C ASP A 246 4.77 5.54 -10.30
N PHE A 247 3.61 5.27 -9.68
CA PHE A 247 3.53 4.89 -8.27
C PHE A 247 4.27 3.57 -8.00
N PHE A 248 3.99 2.54 -8.81
CA PHE A 248 4.66 1.25 -8.69
C PHE A 248 6.17 1.35 -8.92
N ALA A 249 6.58 2.05 -9.97
CA ALA A 249 7.98 2.26 -10.28
C ALA A 249 8.73 2.89 -9.10
N LYS A 250 8.13 3.87 -8.43
CA LYS A 250 8.73 4.46 -7.23
C LYS A 250 9.02 3.43 -6.14
N ILE A 251 8.03 2.59 -5.79
CA ILE A 251 8.18 1.58 -4.74
C ILE A 251 9.34 0.63 -5.08
N VAL A 252 9.41 0.15 -6.32
CA VAL A 252 10.43 -0.82 -6.74
C VAL A 252 11.79 -0.16 -6.95
N ASP A 253 11.82 1.08 -7.43
CA ASP A 253 13.06 1.81 -7.77
C ASP A 253 13.89 2.22 -6.55
N TYR A 254 13.28 2.38 -5.39
CA TYR A 254 14.02 2.71 -4.16
C TYR A 254 15.00 1.62 -3.73
N LYS A 255 14.81 0.38 -4.14
CA LYS A 255 15.76 -0.71 -3.88
C LYS A 255 17.12 -0.49 -4.57
N SER A 256 17.17 0.27 -5.68
CA SER A 256 18.42 0.53 -6.41
C SER A 256 18.38 1.84 -7.18
N SER A 257 19.14 2.82 -6.75
CA SER A 257 19.32 4.11 -7.49
C SER A 257 19.86 3.93 -8.90
N PHE A 258 20.55 2.82 -9.19
CA PHE A 258 21.00 2.46 -10.53
C PHE A 258 19.84 1.97 -11.38
N THR A 259 18.93 1.18 -10.82
CA THR A 259 17.77 0.63 -11.54
C THR A 259 16.80 1.73 -11.92
N SER A 260 16.50 2.67 -11.01
CA SER A 260 15.64 3.83 -11.27
C SER A 260 16.13 4.67 -12.46
N ARG A 261 17.38 5.11 -12.41
CA ARG A 261 17.97 5.90 -13.51
C ARG A 261 18.02 5.14 -14.84
N HIS A 262 18.28 3.83 -14.77
CA HIS A 262 18.32 2.99 -15.97
C HIS A 262 16.91 2.84 -16.58
N SER A 263 15.90 2.55 -15.78
CA SER A 263 14.51 2.37 -16.22
C SER A 263 13.95 3.63 -16.88
N ILE A 264 14.14 4.78 -16.23
CA ILE A 264 13.74 6.09 -16.78
C ILE A 264 14.47 6.34 -18.12
N GLY A 265 15.78 6.17 -18.15
CA GLY A 265 16.57 6.42 -19.36
C GLY A 265 16.22 5.48 -20.51
N VAL A 266 15.84 4.24 -20.24
CA VAL A 266 15.39 3.29 -21.28
C VAL A 266 14.00 3.69 -21.79
N ALA A 267 13.07 4.07 -20.91
CA ALA A 267 11.74 4.52 -21.26
C ALA A 267 11.76 5.79 -22.11
N GLU A 268 12.59 6.77 -21.73
CA GLU A 268 12.79 8.00 -22.53
C GLU A 268 13.32 7.71 -23.93
N LYS A 269 14.33 6.87 -24.05
CA LYS A 269 14.90 6.51 -25.37
C LYS A 269 13.92 5.71 -26.22
N ALA A 270 13.14 4.81 -25.60
CA ALA A 270 12.09 4.08 -26.30
C ALA A 270 10.99 5.02 -26.81
N SER A 271 10.60 6.03 -26.01
CA SER A 271 9.67 7.08 -26.42
C SER A 271 10.20 7.89 -27.60
N MET A 272 11.45 8.35 -27.52
CA MET A 272 12.09 9.11 -28.61
C MET A 272 12.15 8.29 -29.90
N LEU A 273 12.47 6.99 -29.81
CA LEU A 273 12.50 6.10 -30.96
C LEU A 273 11.10 5.91 -31.57
N ALA A 274 10.09 5.70 -30.73
CA ALA A 274 8.70 5.56 -31.19
C ALA A 274 8.21 6.84 -31.89
N GLN A 275 8.54 8.02 -31.34
CA GLN A 275 8.25 9.31 -31.99
C GLN A 275 8.98 9.45 -33.34
N TYR A 276 10.26 9.11 -33.38
CA TYR A 276 11.05 9.16 -34.61
C TYR A 276 10.49 8.23 -35.71
N MET A 277 9.97 7.06 -35.31
CA MET A 277 9.33 6.10 -36.20
C MET A 277 7.93 6.55 -36.67
N GLY A 278 7.43 7.67 -36.16
CA GLY A 278 6.14 8.24 -36.59
C GLY A 278 4.92 7.58 -35.94
N TYR A 279 5.10 6.87 -34.82
CA TYR A 279 3.96 6.33 -34.09
C TYR A 279 3.12 7.45 -33.47
N ASP A 280 1.82 7.20 -33.33
CA ASP A 280 0.90 8.14 -32.68
C ASP A 280 1.21 8.34 -31.19
N SER A 281 0.68 9.42 -30.62
CA SER A 281 0.95 9.78 -29.20
C SER A 281 0.55 8.71 -28.19
N ILE A 282 -0.51 7.94 -28.46
CA ILE A 282 -0.98 6.86 -27.60
C ILE A 282 0.02 5.70 -27.62
N THR A 283 0.50 5.31 -28.79
CA THR A 283 1.53 4.26 -28.94
C THR A 283 2.83 4.66 -28.27
N VAL A 284 3.24 5.93 -28.40
CA VAL A 284 4.41 6.47 -27.69
C VAL A 284 4.25 6.37 -26.18
N GLN A 285 3.09 6.76 -25.62
CA GLN A 285 2.80 6.65 -24.19
C GLN A 285 2.77 5.19 -23.70
N LYS A 286 2.14 4.29 -24.47
CA LYS A 286 2.16 2.84 -24.20
C LYS A 286 3.59 2.31 -24.11
N THR A 287 4.45 2.72 -25.03
CA THR A 287 5.87 2.32 -25.06
C THR A 287 6.60 2.76 -23.80
N VAL A 288 6.38 3.98 -23.33
CA VAL A 288 6.98 4.49 -22.07
C VAL A 288 6.53 3.65 -20.87
N SER A 289 5.22 3.51 -20.68
CA SER A 289 4.66 2.79 -19.53
C SER A 289 5.09 1.32 -19.52
N TYR A 290 5.04 0.64 -20.68
CA TYR A 290 5.47 -0.76 -20.81
C TYR A 290 6.97 -0.93 -20.53
N THR A 291 7.80 -0.02 -21.04
CA THR A 291 9.26 -0.10 -20.86
C THR A 291 9.64 0.15 -19.40
N HIS A 292 8.94 1.09 -18.72
CA HIS A 292 9.13 1.37 -17.31
C HIS A 292 8.83 0.13 -16.45
N LEU A 293 7.67 -0.48 -16.65
CA LEU A 293 7.26 -1.68 -15.90
C LEU A 293 8.17 -2.89 -16.20
N ARG A 294 8.54 -3.11 -17.48
CA ARG A 294 9.36 -4.28 -17.86
C ARG A 294 10.81 -4.19 -17.43
N ALA A 295 11.38 -3.01 -17.26
CA ALA A 295 12.73 -2.85 -16.75
C ALA A 295 12.91 -3.48 -15.34
N HIS A 296 11.79 -3.66 -14.62
CA HIS A 296 11.75 -4.29 -13.31
C HIS A 296 11.60 -5.82 -13.37
N GLU A 297 10.96 -6.39 -14.42
CA GLU A 297 10.79 -7.84 -14.56
C GLU A 297 12.09 -8.58 -14.86
N THR A 298 13.00 -7.98 -15.61
CA THR A 298 14.24 -8.63 -16.06
C THR A 298 15.22 -8.94 -14.93
N LYS A 299 15.07 -8.35 -13.75
CA LYS A 299 15.91 -8.62 -12.58
C LYS A 299 15.34 -9.64 -11.58
N ALA A 300 14.04 -9.88 -11.60
CA ALA A 300 13.42 -10.91 -10.76
C ALA A 300 13.72 -12.34 -11.26
N ASN A 301 14.25 -12.47 -12.48
CA ASN A 301 14.56 -13.75 -13.14
C ASN A 301 16.08 -13.99 -13.32
N LEU A 302 16.93 -13.20 -12.69
CA LEU A 302 18.38 -13.39 -12.60
C LEU A 302 18.81 -13.53 -11.14
#